data_f300c2ed332209ee7c14e4f479ae0e72
#
_entry.id   f300c2ed332209ee7c14e4f479ae0e72
#
_cell.length_a   1.000
_cell.length_b   1.000
_cell.length_c   1.000
_cell.angle_alpha   90.00
_cell.angle_beta   90.00
_cell.angle_gamma   90.00
#
_symmetry.space_group_name_H-M   'P 1'
#
loop_
_entity.id
_entity.type
_entity.pdbx_description
1 polymer ?
#
loop_
_entity_poly.entity_id
_entity_poly.type
_entity_poly.pdbx_seq_one_letter_code
_entity_poly.pdbx_strand_id
1 'polypeptide(L)'
;YNRIKEFQDLNTVFNELLEEIQIWDNQLQKENRKLSFQAHHDQLTLLPNRHYFYQILLDMFEDKGFDNKSALLFIDNNNFKAINDQFGHLAGDEVLKEMANRLQTRLRHQDFIARLGGDEFAVILHSISHADHLISIAENLLESCKEPLHLNGQTIYFSFSVGIALSQFASSPEDFIMQADQAMYKAKNSDEHWFIYKPEN
;
A
#
# COMPACT_ATOMS: atom_id res chain seq x y z
N TYR A 1 -7.40 38.53 -54.73
CA TYR A 1 -8.14 37.25 -54.56
C TYR A 1 -7.19 36.10 -54.08
N ASN A 2 -5.98 36.03 -54.53
CA ASN A 2 -5.05 34.94 -54.19
C ASN A 2 -4.59 34.98 -52.72
N ARG A 3 -4.29 36.16 -52.16
CA ARG A 3 -3.85 36.36 -50.76
C ARG A 3 -4.86 35.94 -49.70
N ILE A 4 -6.16 36.09 -49.94
CA ILE A 4 -7.20 35.69 -49.02
C ILE A 4 -7.30 34.17 -48.95
N LYS A 5 -7.16 33.49 -50.06
CA LYS A 5 -7.19 32.03 -50.13
C LYS A 5 -5.95 31.43 -49.44
N GLU A 6 -4.74 31.97 -49.70
CA GLU A 6 -3.51 31.56 -49.02
C GLU A 6 -3.60 31.74 -47.48
N PHE A 7 -4.21 32.80 -47.02
CA PHE A 7 -4.44 33.04 -45.57
C PHE A 7 -5.43 32.05 -44.99
N GLN A 8 -6.50 31.72 -45.72
CA GLN A 8 -7.46 30.68 -45.26
C GLN A 8 -6.84 29.31 -45.23
N ASP A 9 -6.06 28.94 -46.24
CA ASP A 9 -5.36 27.66 -46.28
C ASP A 9 -4.34 27.56 -45.10
N LEU A 10 -3.58 28.62 -44.83
CA LEU A 10 -2.66 28.70 -43.70
C LEU A 10 -3.37 28.55 -42.36
N ASN A 11 -4.52 29.21 -42.22
CA ASN A 11 -5.29 29.12 -40.96
C ASN A 11 -5.87 27.71 -40.75
N THR A 12 -6.28 27.04 -41.82
CA THR A 12 -6.74 25.64 -41.75
C THR A 12 -5.61 24.73 -41.30
N VAL A 13 -4.45 24.81 -41.94
CA VAL A 13 -3.28 24.00 -41.57
C VAL A 13 -2.83 24.30 -40.15
N PHE A 14 -2.86 25.55 -39.73
CA PHE A 14 -2.52 25.94 -38.34
C PHE A 14 -3.47 25.32 -37.32
N ASN A 15 -4.80 25.34 -37.57
CA ASN A 15 -5.78 24.74 -36.70
C ASN A 15 -5.64 23.20 -36.65
N GLU A 16 -5.37 22.56 -37.81
CA GLU A 16 -5.10 21.12 -37.83
C GLU A 16 -3.86 20.76 -37.02
N LEU A 17 -2.79 21.54 -37.09
CA LEU A 17 -1.59 21.35 -36.28
C LEU A 17 -1.87 21.54 -34.76
N LEU A 18 -2.70 22.55 -34.40
CA LEU A 18 -3.09 22.75 -33.02
C LEU A 18 -3.90 21.56 -32.48
N GLU A 19 -4.82 21.02 -33.27
CA GLU A 19 -5.57 19.82 -32.91
C GLU A 19 -4.65 18.61 -32.72
N GLU A 20 -3.70 18.39 -33.64
CA GLU A 20 -2.70 17.32 -33.50
C GLU A 20 -1.87 17.49 -32.22
N ILE A 21 -1.37 18.69 -31.95
CA ILE A 21 -0.59 18.96 -30.72
C ILE A 21 -1.42 18.64 -29.47
N GLN A 22 -2.71 19.03 -29.43
CA GLN A 22 -3.58 18.71 -28.30
C GLN A 22 -3.78 17.19 -28.13
N ILE A 23 -3.94 16.46 -29.22
CA ILE A 23 -4.06 14.99 -29.17
C ILE A 23 -2.77 14.36 -28.61
N TRP A 24 -1.61 14.81 -29.11
CA TRP A 24 -0.31 14.31 -28.63
C TRP A 24 -0.07 14.64 -27.15
N ASP A 25 -0.39 15.86 -26.71
CA ASP A 25 -0.24 16.27 -25.32
C ASP A 25 -1.13 15.42 -24.39
N ASN A 26 -2.39 15.23 -24.77
CA ASN A 26 -3.31 14.38 -24.01
C ASN A 26 -2.82 12.92 -23.92
N GLN A 27 -2.27 12.40 -25.01
CA GLN A 27 -1.73 11.04 -25.05
C GLN A 27 -0.48 10.92 -24.17
N LEU A 28 0.41 11.89 -24.24
CA LEU A 28 1.62 11.94 -23.41
C LEU A 28 1.28 12.04 -21.91
N GLN A 29 0.32 12.89 -21.55
CA GLN A 29 -0.15 13.00 -20.16
C GLN A 29 -0.75 11.69 -19.66
N LYS A 30 -1.53 11.00 -20.49
CA LYS A 30 -2.11 9.70 -20.15
C LYS A 30 -1.04 8.65 -19.91
N GLU A 31 -0.04 8.60 -20.80
CA GLU A 31 1.08 7.65 -20.66
C GLU A 31 1.93 7.95 -19.43
N ASN A 32 2.24 9.23 -19.17
CA ASN A 32 2.96 9.65 -17.96
C ASN A 32 2.22 9.29 -16.67
N ARG A 33 0.89 9.48 -16.62
CA ARG A 33 0.08 9.05 -15.47
C ARG A 33 0.14 7.54 -15.26
N LYS A 34 0.05 6.77 -16.35
CA LYS A 34 0.14 5.30 -16.29
C LYS A 34 1.51 4.85 -15.79
N LEU A 35 2.59 5.42 -16.33
CA LEU A 35 3.95 5.11 -15.89
C LEU A 35 4.19 5.50 -14.42
N SER A 36 3.71 6.67 -14.01
CA SER A 36 3.78 7.11 -12.61
C SER A 36 3.01 6.17 -11.69
N PHE A 37 1.80 5.74 -12.08
CA PHE A 37 1.04 4.78 -11.30
C PHE A 37 1.79 3.44 -11.17
N GLN A 38 2.31 2.90 -12.27
CA GLN A 38 3.09 1.66 -12.27
C GLN A 38 4.37 1.74 -11.42
N ALA A 39 5.02 2.90 -11.39
CA ALA A 39 6.22 3.12 -10.58
C ALA A 39 5.93 3.11 -9.07
N HIS A 40 4.71 3.46 -8.65
CA HIS A 40 4.35 3.63 -7.24
C HIS A 40 3.39 2.58 -6.68
N HIS A 41 2.84 1.70 -7.53
CA HIS A 41 1.83 0.72 -7.11
C HIS A 41 2.23 -0.71 -7.45
N ASP A 42 1.79 -1.64 -6.61
CA ASP A 42 1.88 -3.07 -6.84
C ASP A 42 0.85 -3.49 -7.89
N GLN A 43 1.28 -4.25 -8.90
CA GLN A 43 0.42 -4.59 -10.04
C GLN A 43 -0.67 -5.61 -9.69
N LEU A 44 -0.48 -6.43 -8.65
CA LEU A 44 -1.44 -7.45 -8.24
C LEU A 44 -2.56 -6.85 -7.39
N THR A 45 -2.20 -6.08 -6.38
CA THR A 45 -3.14 -5.55 -5.37
C THR A 45 -3.57 -4.12 -5.64
N LEU A 46 -2.89 -3.41 -6.53
CA LEU A 46 -3.04 -1.98 -6.83
C LEU A 46 -2.78 -1.05 -5.64
N LEU A 47 -2.30 -1.60 -4.53
CA LEU A 47 -1.84 -0.81 -3.38
C LEU A 47 -0.51 -0.11 -3.72
N PRO A 48 -0.15 0.97 -3.02
CA PRO A 48 1.21 1.48 -2.99
C PRO A 48 2.24 0.36 -2.86
N ASN A 49 3.34 0.48 -3.59
CA ASN A 49 4.43 -0.50 -3.54
C ASN A 49 5.49 -0.13 -2.48
N ARG A 50 6.50 -0.99 -2.32
CA ARG A 50 7.63 -0.78 -1.40
C ARG A 50 8.35 0.54 -1.64
N HIS A 51 8.54 0.94 -2.90
CA HIS A 51 9.24 2.17 -3.23
C HIS A 51 8.46 3.40 -2.75
N TYR A 52 7.17 3.45 -3.00
CA TYR A 52 6.34 4.56 -2.57
C TYR A 52 6.17 4.60 -1.05
N PHE A 53 6.04 3.44 -0.39
CA PHE A 53 6.04 3.34 1.06
C PHE A 53 7.29 3.97 1.69
N TYR A 54 8.48 3.66 1.13
CA TYR A 54 9.72 4.22 1.66
C TYR A 54 9.82 5.74 1.46
N GLN A 55 9.34 6.25 0.33
CA GLN A 55 9.27 7.71 0.11
C GLN A 55 8.37 8.39 1.14
N ILE A 56 7.21 7.85 1.43
CA ILE A 56 6.29 8.39 2.45
C ILE A 56 6.97 8.41 3.84
N LEU A 57 7.69 7.35 4.20
CA LEU A 57 8.44 7.35 5.48
C LEU A 57 9.53 8.42 5.52
N LEU A 58 10.29 8.60 4.45
CA LEU A 58 11.31 9.65 4.37
C LEU A 58 10.67 11.03 4.56
N ASP A 59 9.62 11.33 3.82
CA ASP A 59 8.90 12.60 3.90
C ASP A 59 8.37 12.85 5.32
N MET A 60 7.85 11.81 5.99
CA MET A 60 7.37 11.91 7.37
C MET A 60 8.48 12.29 8.37
N PHE A 61 9.67 11.72 8.23
CA PHE A 61 10.78 12.01 9.15
C PHE A 61 11.51 13.32 8.81
N GLU A 62 11.42 13.81 7.57
CA GLU A 62 11.93 15.11 7.16
C GLU A 62 11.01 16.27 7.55
N ASP A 63 9.72 16.02 7.75
CA ASP A 63 8.73 17.04 8.13
C ASP A 63 8.97 17.49 9.58
N LYS A 64 9.34 18.77 9.75
CA LYS A 64 9.54 19.39 11.07
C LYS A 64 8.26 19.46 11.92
N GLY A 65 7.09 19.23 11.32
CA GLY A 65 5.79 19.16 11.97
C GLY A 65 5.35 17.75 12.35
N PHE A 66 6.19 16.73 12.10
CA PHE A 66 5.89 15.34 12.44
C PHE A 66 5.67 15.19 13.96
N ASP A 67 4.45 14.85 14.34
CA ASP A 67 3.96 14.92 15.73
C ASP A 67 4.27 13.69 16.58
N ASN A 68 5.12 12.78 16.12
CA ASN A 68 5.47 11.52 16.81
C ASN A 68 4.26 10.69 17.30
N LYS A 69 3.09 10.86 16.66
CA LYS A 69 1.85 10.14 16.96
C LYS A 69 1.42 9.21 15.84
N SER A 70 2.38 8.63 15.17
CA SER A 70 2.14 7.65 14.11
C SER A 70 2.56 6.26 14.55
N ALA A 71 1.93 5.25 13.96
CA ALA A 71 2.33 3.86 14.12
C ALA A 71 2.58 3.22 12.77
N LEU A 72 3.55 2.35 12.71
CA LEU A 72 3.85 1.49 11.57
C LEU A 72 3.45 0.05 11.93
N LEU A 73 2.58 -0.53 11.12
CA LEU A 73 2.21 -1.92 11.21
C LEU A 73 2.89 -2.69 10.08
N PHE A 74 3.62 -3.75 10.41
CA PHE A 74 4.02 -4.76 9.46
C PHE A 74 3.09 -5.95 9.58
N ILE A 75 2.64 -6.46 8.44
CA ILE A 75 1.65 -7.53 8.34
C ILE A 75 2.19 -8.58 7.37
N ASP A 76 2.20 -9.82 7.78
CA ASP A 76 2.71 -10.95 7.00
C ASP A 76 1.76 -12.13 7.13
N ASN A 77 1.46 -12.79 6.02
CA ASN A 77 0.57 -13.93 6.00
C ASN A 77 1.19 -15.14 6.71
N ASN A 78 0.40 -15.80 7.53
CA ASN A 78 0.81 -17.06 8.13
C ASN A 78 0.58 -18.21 7.15
N ASN A 79 1.62 -18.97 6.84
CA ASN A 79 1.55 -20.15 5.95
C ASN A 79 1.20 -19.87 4.47
N PHE A 80 1.51 -18.70 3.93
CA PHE A 80 1.24 -18.35 2.53
C PHE A 80 1.82 -19.38 1.55
N LYS A 81 3.03 -19.89 1.83
CA LYS A 81 3.63 -20.96 1.02
C LYS A 81 2.76 -22.21 0.99
N ALA A 82 2.21 -22.65 2.12
CA ALA A 82 1.32 -23.81 2.16
C ALA A 82 0.04 -23.59 1.34
N ILE A 83 -0.51 -22.36 1.31
CA ILE A 83 -1.64 -22.02 0.44
C ILE A 83 -1.27 -22.19 -1.03
N ASN A 84 -0.11 -21.65 -1.45
CA ASN A 84 0.37 -21.82 -2.82
C ASN A 84 0.61 -23.30 -3.18
N ASP A 85 1.22 -24.06 -2.28
CA ASP A 85 1.52 -25.47 -2.51
C ASP A 85 0.23 -26.32 -2.60
N GLN A 86 -0.81 -25.98 -1.85
CA GLN A 86 -2.07 -26.72 -1.81
C GLN A 86 -3.06 -26.29 -2.91
N PHE A 87 -3.19 -24.99 -3.18
CA PHE A 87 -4.24 -24.43 -4.05
C PHE A 87 -3.68 -23.81 -5.34
N GLY A 88 -2.37 -23.72 -5.47
CA GLY A 88 -1.67 -23.11 -6.61
C GLY A 88 -1.48 -21.60 -6.47
N HIS A 89 -0.54 -21.05 -7.26
CA HIS A 89 -0.16 -19.64 -7.21
C HIS A 89 -1.31 -18.67 -7.54
N LEU A 90 -2.23 -19.06 -8.42
CA LEU A 90 -3.40 -18.22 -8.73
C LEU A 90 -4.31 -18.04 -7.51
N ALA A 91 -4.46 -19.08 -6.69
CA ALA A 91 -5.21 -18.98 -5.45
C ALA A 91 -4.47 -18.11 -4.41
N GLY A 92 -3.14 -18.21 -4.34
CA GLY A 92 -2.32 -17.31 -3.54
C GLY A 92 -2.46 -15.85 -3.95
N ASP A 93 -2.49 -15.56 -5.26
CA ASP A 93 -2.74 -14.22 -5.77
C ASP A 93 -4.11 -13.66 -5.33
N GLU A 94 -5.15 -14.50 -5.36
CA GLU A 94 -6.48 -14.09 -4.88
C GLU A 94 -6.51 -13.88 -3.36
N VAL A 95 -5.76 -14.68 -2.58
CA VAL A 95 -5.59 -14.44 -1.13
C VAL A 95 -4.91 -13.09 -0.88
N LEU A 96 -3.89 -12.73 -1.65
CA LEU A 96 -3.22 -11.42 -1.51
C LEU A 96 -4.13 -10.24 -1.87
N LYS A 97 -4.96 -10.38 -2.91
CA LYS A 97 -5.98 -9.37 -3.25
C LYS A 97 -7.02 -9.23 -2.15
N GLU A 98 -7.47 -10.36 -1.60
CA GLU A 98 -8.43 -10.36 -0.50
C GLU A 98 -7.83 -9.76 0.78
N MET A 99 -6.57 -10.04 1.12
CA MET A 99 -5.87 -9.36 2.21
C MET A 99 -5.86 -7.84 1.99
N ALA A 100 -5.47 -7.38 0.80
CA ALA A 100 -5.48 -5.97 0.46
C ALA A 100 -6.87 -5.32 0.65
N ASN A 101 -7.92 -5.99 0.19
CA ASN A 101 -9.31 -5.55 0.34
C ASN A 101 -9.74 -5.47 1.81
N ARG A 102 -9.41 -6.48 2.63
CA ARG A 102 -9.73 -6.50 4.06
C ARG A 102 -9.01 -5.39 4.82
N LEU A 103 -7.73 -5.15 4.51
CA LEU A 103 -6.98 -4.03 5.10
C LEU A 103 -7.62 -2.69 4.74
N GLN A 104 -7.95 -2.46 3.46
CA GLN A 104 -8.58 -1.22 3.01
C GLN A 104 -9.97 -0.98 3.63
N THR A 105 -10.76 -2.03 3.84
CA THR A 105 -12.12 -1.90 4.39
C THR A 105 -12.15 -1.72 5.91
N ARG A 106 -11.09 -2.13 6.62
CA ARG A 106 -10.99 -2.05 8.09
C ARG A 106 -10.22 -0.84 8.58
N LEU A 107 -9.46 -0.18 7.71
CA LEU A 107 -8.67 0.99 8.03
C LEU A 107 -9.34 2.28 7.51
N ARG A 108 -8.93 3.42 8.05
CA ARG A 108 -9.46 4.72 7.66
C ARG A 108 -8.89 5.14 6.31
N HIS A 109 -9.62 5.95 5.56
CA HIS A 109 -9.15 6.47 4.26
C HIS A 109 -7.83 7.27 4.35
N GLN A 110 -7.53 7.85 5.50
CA GLN A 110 -6.29 8.61 5.76
C GLN A 110 -5.09 7.72 6.12
N ASP A 111 -5.33 6.44 6.44
CA ASP A 111 -4.27 5.50 6.74
C ASP A 111 -3.62 5.05 5.42
N PHE A 112 -2.29 4.98 5.42
CA PHE A 112 -1.54 4.58 4.24
C PHE A 112 -1.29 3.07 4.28
N ILE A 113 -1.62 2.38 3.19
CA ILE A 113 -1.47 0.93 3.08
C ILE A 113 -0.59 0.63 1.87
N ALA A 114 0.40 -0.23 2.02
CA ALA A 114 1.29 -0.66 0.94
C ALA A 114 1.50 -2.17 0.96
N ARG A 115 1.79 -2.75 -0.20
CA ARG A 115 2.35 -4.11 -0.31
C ARG A 115 3.84 -4.01 -0.56
N LEU A 116 4.63 -4.63 0.32
CA LEU A 116 6.09 -4.56 0.27
C LEU A 116 6.71 -5.62 -0.66
N GLY A 117 5.99 -6.69 -0.94
CA GLY A 117 6.38 -7.81 -1.79
C GLY A 117 5.99 -9.14 -1.17
N GLY A 118 5.91 -10.19 -1.98
CA GLY A 118 5.45 -11.49 -1.47
C GLY A 118 4.09 -11.39 -0.78
N ASP A 119 4.03 -11.78 0.47
CA ASP A 119 2.87 -11.73 1.36
C ASP A 119 2.97 -10.66 2.46
N GLU A 120 3.92 -9.72 2.32
CA GLU A 120 4.16 -8.65 3.27
C GLU A 120 3.42 -7.36 2.91
N PHE A 121 2.73 -6.79 3.91
CA PHE A 121 2.06 -5.50 3.81
C PHE A 121 2.55 -4.56 4.93
N ALA A 122 2.47 -3.27 4.67
CA ALA A 122 2.74 -2.23 5.66
C ALA A 122 1.57 -1.26 5.74
N VAL A 123 1.31 -0.76 6.96
CA VAL A 123 0.29 0.26 7.22
C VAL A 123 0.89 1.36 8.06
N ILE A 124 0.70 2.61 7.64
CA ILE A 124 1.05 3.78 8.46
C ILE A 124 -0.26 4.38 8.98
N LEU A 125 -0.39 4.39 10.29
CA LEU A 125 -1.50 5.02 11.00
C LEU A 125 -1.07 6.39 11.51
N HIS A 126 -1.94 7.38 11.33
CA HIS A 126 -1.71 8.74 11.82
C HIS A 126 -2.59 9.04 13.05
N SER A 127 -2.17 10.03 13.85
CA SER A 127 -2.93 10.56 14.97
C SER A 127 -3.31 9.50 16.03
N ILE A 128 -2.35 8.69 16.41
CA ILE A 128 -2.52 7.67 17.45
C ILE A 128 -2.41 8.34 18.82
N SER A 129 -3.51 8.36 19.57
CA SER A 129 -3.58 8.99 20.88
C SER A 129 -3.23 8.04 22.04
N HIS A 130 -3.54 6.75 21.91
CA HIS A 130 -3.38 5.76 22.97
C HIS A 130 -3.03 4.38 22.42
N ALA A 131 -2.21 3.62 23.15
CA ALA A 131 -1.82 2.26 22.79
C ALA A 131 -3.02 1.28 22.68
N ASP A 132 -4.06 1.45 23.47
CA ASP A 132 -5.27 0.62 23.43
C ASP A 132 -5.98 0.72 22.08
N HIS A 133 -5.87 1.87 21.41
CA HIS A 133 -6.41 2.05 20.06
C HIS A 133 -5.69 1.16 19.04
N LEU A 134 -4.36 1.00 19.17
CA LEU A 134 -3.58 0.11 18.29
C LEU A 134 -3.96 -1.35 18.50
N ILE A 135 -4.19 -1.76 19.75
CA ILE A 135 -4.65 -3.12 20.07
C ILE A 135 -5.99 -3.37 19.38
N SER A 136 -6.94 -2.46 19.52
CA SER A 136 -8.26 -2.57 18.87
C SER A 136 -8.17 -2.64 17.35
N ILE A 137 -7.25 -1.89 16.74
CA ILE A 137 -7.01 -1.95 15.28
C ILE A 137 -6.43 -3.33 14.90
N ALA A 138 -5.41 -3.80 15.61
CA ALA A 138 -4.80 -5.10 15.33
C ALA A 138 -5.81 -6.25 15.45
N GLU A 139 -6.60 -6.27 16.53
CA GLU A 139 -7.65 -7.27 16.74
C GLU A 139 -8.74 -7.21 15.66
N ASN A 140 -9.15 -6.00 15.24
CA ASN A 140 -10.13 -5.83 14.17
C ASN A 140 -9.59 -6.35 12.81
N LEU A 141 -8.31 -6.13 12.52
CA LEU A 141 -7.67 -6.66 11.34
C LEU A 141 -7.63 -8.18 11.38
N LEU A 142 -7.21 -8.78 12.48
CA LEU A 142 -7.15 -10.23 12.68
C LEU A 142 -8.54 -10.88 12.63
N GLU A 143 -9.56 -10.22 13.18
CA GLU A 143 -10.95 -10.69 13.11
C GLU A 143 -11.43 -10.84 11.67
N SER A 144 -10.95 -10.00 10.76
CA SER A 144 -11.29 -10.11 9.34
C SER A 144 -10.86 -11.44 8.70
N CYS A 145 -9.84 -12.09 9.27
CA CYS A 145 -9.35 -13.39 8.76
C CYS A 145 -10.22 -14.58 9.14
N LYS A 146 -11.18 -14.42 10.06
CA LYS A 146 -12.10 -15.50 10.43
C LYS A 146 -13.04 -15.91 9.30
N GLU A 147 -13.33 -15.00 8.38
CA GLU A 147 -14.09 -15.30 7.18
C GLU A 147 -13.16 -15.92 6.12
N PRO A 148 -13.41 -17.14 5.65
CA PRO A 148 -12.59 -17.74 4.60
C PRO A 148 -12.82 -17.09 3.24
N LEU A 149 -11.86 -17.26 2.34
CA LEU A 149 -12.03 -16.93 0.93
C LEU A 149 -12.67 -18.10 0.19
N HIS A 150 -13.77 -17.84 -0.51
CA HIS A 150 -14.40 -18.81 -1.39
C HIS A 150 -13.97 -18.58 -2.84
N LEU A 151 -13.26 -19.54 -3.41
CA LEU A 151 -12.72 -19.43 -4.76
C LEU A 151 -12.97 -20.76 -5.53
N ASN A 152 -13.69 -20.68 -6.64
CA ASN A 152 -13.95 -21.83 -7.52
C ASN A 152 -14.47 -23.09 -6.79
N GLY A 153 -15.34 -22.91 -5.80
CA GLY A 153 -15.91 -24.01 -4.99
C GLY A 153 -14.97 -24.51 -3.88
N GLN A 154 -13.79 -23.92 -3.74
CA GLN A 154 -12.86 -24.21 -2.64
C GLN A 154 -13.00 -23.16 -1.54
N THR A 155 -12.79 -23.57 -0.30
CA THR A 155 -12.78 -22.70 0.87
C THR A 155 -11.36 -22.60 1.38
N ILE A 156 -10.77 -21.39 1.33
CA ILE A 156 -9.39 -21.12 1.69
C ILE A 156 -9.37 -20.30 2.97
N TYR A 157 -8.78 -20.85 4.02
CA TYR A 157 -8.52 -20.15 5.28
C TYR A 157 -7.12 -19.56 5.23
N PHE A 158 -7.00 -18.30 5.62
CA PHE A 158 -5.71 -17.62 5.79
C PHE A 158 -5.74 -16.75 7.03
N SER A 159 -4.58 -16.47 7.55
CA SER A 159 -4.39 -15.55 8.68
C SER A 159 -3.10 -14.78 8.49
N PHE A 160 -2.92 -13.72 9.25
CA PHE A 160 -1.69 -12.96 9.26
C PHE A 160 -1.28 -12.58 10.68
N SER A 161 -0.05 -12.14 10.83
CA SER A 161 0.49 -11.58 12.06
C SER A 161 0.77 -10.09 11.87
N VAL A 162 0.67 -9.30 12.95
CA VAL A 162 0.80 -7.85 12.94
C VAL A 162 1.87 -7.39 13.92
N GLY A 163 2.98 -6.86 13.42
CA GLY A 163 3.99 -6.19 14.24
C GLY A 163 3.77 -4.67 14.20
N ILE A 164 3.82 -4.02 15.35
CA ILE A 164 3.50 -2.61 15.52
C ILE A 164 4.68 -1.87 16.13
N ALA A 165 5.13 -0.80 15.49
CA ALA A 165 6.07 0.16 16.04
C ALA A 165 5.41 1.54 16.19
N LEU A 166 5.93 2.33 17.12
CA LEU A 166 5.48 3.70 17.39
C LEU A 166 6.55 4.69 16.99
N SER A 167 6.19 5.72 16.24
CA SER A 167 7.13 6.74 15.75
C SER A 167 7.88 7.47 16.84
N GLN A 168 7.30 7.60 18.03
CA GLN A 168 7.97 8.24 19.19
C GLN A 168 9.23 7.50 19.67
N PHE A 169 9.41 6.24 19.31
CA PHE A 169 10.59 5.44 19.68
C PHE A 169 11.55 5.25 18.51
N ALA A 170 11.21 5.72 17.32
CA ALA A 170 12.03 5.61 16.14
C ALA A 170 12.86 6.88 15.88
N SER A 171 14.14 6.72 15.62
CA SER A 171 15.07 7.82 15.31
C SER A 171 15.22 8.09 13.82
N SER A 172 14.83 7.15 12.97
CA SER A 172 14.91 7.24 11.51
C SER A 172 13.87 6.33 10.85
N PRO A 173 13.60 6.46 9.54
CA PRO A 173 12.78 5.53 8.79
C PRO A 173 13.24 4.07 8.92
N GLU A 174 14.55 3.83 8.84
CA GLU A 174 15.15 2.50 8.96
C GLU A 174 14.93 1.90 10.35
N ASP A 175 15.09 2.71 11.40
CA ASP A 175 14.85 2.29 12.78
C ASP A 175 13.37 1.96 12.99
N PHE A 176 12.45 2.75 12.41
CA PHE A 176 11.01 2.50 12.48
C PHE A 176 10.63 1.19 11.81
N ILE A 177 11.18 0.92 10.63
CA ILE A 177 11.00 -0.35 9.90
C ILE A 177 11.55 -1.52 10.74
N MET A 178 12.77 -1.39 11.28
CA MET A 178 13.40 -2.43 12.08
C MET A 178 12.56 -2.78 13.32
N GLN A 179 12.02 -1.77 14.01
CA GLN A 179 11.17 -1.97 15.18
C GLN A 179 9.87 -2.70 14.83
N ALA A 180 9.23 -2.36 13.70
CA ALA A 180 8.03 -3.03 13.23
C ALA A 180 8.31 -4.48 12.80
N ASP A 181 9.45 -4.75 12.15
CA ASP A 181 9.88 -6.09 11.76
C ASP A 181 10.16 -6.98 12.98
N GLN A 182 10.87 -6.45 13.98
CA GLN A 182 11.09 -7.17 15.25
C GLN A 182 9.77 -7.49 15.97
N ALA A 183 8.83 -6.54 15.97
CA ALA A 183 7.51 -6.75 16.54
C ALA A 183 6.73 -7.84 15.77
N MET A 184 6.81 -7.85 14.44
CA MET A 184 6.17 -8.87 13.61
C MET A 184 6.74 -10.26 13.86
N TYR A 185 8.05 -10.38 14.02
CA TYR A 185 8.68 -11.65 14.38
C TYR A 185 8.16 -12.19 15.73
N LYS A 186 7.97 -11.32 16.74
CA LYS A 186 7.36 -11.70 18.02
C LYS A 186 5.88 -12.06 17.86
N ALA A 187 5.13 -11.32 17.04
CA ALA A 187 3.72 -11.58 16.75
C ALA A 187 3.51 -12.97 16.12
N LYS A 188 4.38 -13.41 15.21
CA LYS A 188 4.32 -14.74 14.60
C LYS A 188 4.47 -15.90 15.61
N ASN A 189 5.10 -15.63 16.73
CA ASN A 189 5.34 -16.61 17.79
C ASN A 189 4.44 -16.38 19.03
N SER A 190 3.44 -15.52 18.94
CA SER A 190 2.45 -15.27 19.98
C SER A 190 1.09 -15.83 19.60
N ASP A 191 0.27 -16.16 20.60
CA ASP A 191 -1.10 -16.65 20.40
C ASP A 191 -2.04 -15.55 19.92
N GLU A 192 -1.73 -14.28 20.25
CA GLU A 192 -2.51 -13.12 19.83
C GLU A 192 -2.29 -12.75 18.37
N HIS A 193 -1.19 -13.20 17.74
CA HIS A 193 -0.78 -12.84 16.38
C HIS A 193 -0.57 -11.34 16.16
N TRP A 194 -0.39 -10.56 17.22
CA TRP A 194 0.06 -9.18 17.17
C TRP A 194 1.05 -8.87 18.28
N PHE A 195 1.92 -7.89 18.06
CA PHE A 195 2.88 -7.43 19.06
C PHE A 195 3.21 -5.95 18.85
N ILE A 196 3.28 -5.18 19.93
CA ILE A 196 3.75 -3.79 19.92
C ILE A 196 5.20 -3.75 20.38
N TYR A 197 6.07 -3.19 19.55
CA TYR A 197 7.47 -2.97 19.91
C TYR A 197 7.57 -2.12 21.17
N LYS A 198 8.41 -2.56 22.09
CA LYS A 198 8.78 -1.81 23.29
C LYS A 198 10.30 -1.74 23.32
N PRO A 199 10.89 -0.52 23.41
CA PRO A 199 12.34 -0.39 23.58
C PRO A 199 12.76 -1.11 24.86
N GLU A 200 13.85 -1.85 24.79
CA GLU A 200 14.49 -2.43 25.97
C GLU A 200 15.08 -1.28 26.81
N ASN A 201 14.77 -1.25 28.11
CA ASN A 201 15.29 -0.24 29.04
C ASN A 201 16.78 -0.45 29.34
#